data_e941233928793efe2aff8dde6e1720d9
#
_entry.id   e941233928793efe2aff8dde6e1720d9
#
_cell.length_a   1.000
_cell.length_b   1.000
_cell.length_c   1.000
_cell.angle_alpha   90.00
_cell.angle_beta   90.00
_cell.angle_gamma   90.00
#
_symmetry.space_group_name_H-M   'P 1'
#
loop_
_entity.id
_entity.type
_entity.pdbx_description
1 polymer ?
#
loop_
_entity_poly.entity_id
_entity_poly.type
_entity_poly.pdbx_seq_one_letter_code
_entity_poly.pdbx_strand_id
1 'polypeptide(L)'
;MAIPIAHLRASAALPVGYNGPRASILVELKLAPGLTAKELSGRLGLSLNAIRHHLKELEVGGLLAHEREQRGVGAPVFAYRLSMAGEQVFPRRYESALTDVLETLVEREGRDAVVGALEARYAALLRRLPSDLATLPAERRLAAVTRLLQEDGFMPGWEGSAEGGTLTEHNCAIRAVAERFPEICAAEERFLSAALGASVDLQAHVLDGCSACEYQVQFTPPVPIGIGRPQGVVA
;
A
#
# COMPACT_ATOMS: atom_id res chain seq x y z
N MET A 1 -6.92 -37.24 2.99
CA MET A 1 -6.12 -37.49 4.22
C MET A 1 -5.87 -36.13 4.87
N ALA A 2 -6.47 -35.85 6.04
CA ALA A 2 -6.34 -34.54 6.70
C ALA A 2 -4.95 -34.44 7.37
N ILE A 3 -4.24 -33.33 7.13
CA ILE A 3 -2.96 -33.05 7.78
C ILE A 3 -3.24 -32.76 9.27
N PRO A 4 -2.58 -33.45 10.24
CA PRO A 4 -2.79 -33.19 11.64
C PRO A 4 -2.44 -31.74 12.01
N ILE A 5 -3.27 -31.07 12.80
CA ILE A 5 -3.09 -29.66 13.22
C ILE A 5 -1.73 -29.43 13.90
N ALA A 6 -1.18 -30.45 14.59
CA ALA A 6 0.14 -30.39 15.20
C ALA A 6 1.28 -30.13 14.18
N HIS A 7 1.21 -30.72 12.99
CA HIS A 7 2.18 -30.46 11.91
C HIS A 7 2.03 -29.04 11.32
N LEU A 8 0.79 -28.53 11.22
CA LEU A 8 0.54 -27.17 10.77
C LEU A 8 1.11 -26.12 11.72
N ARG A 9 1.12 -26.39 13.03
CA ARG A 9 1.72 -25.48 14.02
C ARG A 9 3.23 -25.36 13.90
N ALA A 10 3.92 -26.47 13.65
CA ALA A 10 5.39 -26.48 13.52
C ALA A 10 5.90 -25.76 12.25
N SER A 11 5.06 -25.70 11.20
CA SER A 11 5.38 -25.07 9.92
C SER A 11 4.61 -23.78 9.66
N ALA A 12 3.83 -23.29 10.63
CA ALA A 12 3.04 -22.07 10.46
C ALA A 12 3.96 -20.85 10.26
N ALA A 13 3.64 -20.05 9.26
CA ALA A 13 4.29 -18.77 9.07
C ALA A 13 4.05 -17.88 10.30
N LEU A 14 5.14 -17.37 10.87
CA LEU A 14 5.06 -16.48 12.02
C LEU A 14 4.54 -15.09 11.61
N PRO A 15 3.72 -14.46 12.46
CA PRO A 15 3.26 -13.09 12.20
C PRO A 15 4.43 -12.11 12.25
N VAL A 16 4.47 -11.20 11.26
CA VAL A 16 5.55 -10.21 11.13
C VAL A 16 5.55 -9.25 12.31
N GLY A 17 6.73 -9.04 12.91
CA GLY A 17 6.90 -8.16 14.07
C GLY A 17 6.48 -8.78 15.41
N TYR A 18 6.04 -10.03 15.43
CA TYR A 18 5.63 -10.72 16.64
C TYR A 18 6.46 -11.99 16.86
N ASN A 19 6.78 -12.27 18.14
CA ASN A 19 7.50 -13.45 18.55
C ASN A 19 7.01 -13.91 19.95
N GLY A 20 7.46 -15.07 20.41
CA GLY A 20 7.09 -15.63 21.72
C GLY A 20 5.59 -15.85 21.89
N PRO A 21 5.05 -15.70 23.12
CA PRO A 21 3.65 -16.02 23.42
C PRO A 21 2.62 -15.27 22.57
N ARG A 22 2.87 -14.01 22.23
CA ARG A 22 1.95 -13.22 21.38
C ARG A 22 1.87 -13.78 19.97
N ALA A 23 2.98 -14.15 19.37
CA ALA A 23 2.99 -14.82 18.07
C ALA A 23 2.24 -16.15 18.12
N SER A 24 2.47 -16.95 19.16
CA SER A 24 1.79 -18.24 19.34
C SER A 24 0.28 -18.09 19.49
N ILE A 25 -0.20 -17.08 20.21
CA ILE A 25 -1.63 -16.78 20.33
C ILE A 25 -2.22 -16.39 18.97
N LEU A 26 -1.56 -15.52 18.21
CA LEU A 26 -2.00 -15.12 16.87
C LEU A 26 -2.09 -16.34 15.94
N VAL A 27 -1.07 -17.22 15.95
CA VAL A 27 -1.07 -18.47 15.16
C VAL A 27 -2.22 -19.39 15.56
N GLU A 28 -2.45 -19.61 16.87
CA GLU A 28 -3.57 -20.46 17.32
C GLU A 28 -4.93 -19.91 16.87
N LEU A 29 -5.13 -18.60 16.97
CA LEU A 29 -6.37 -17.95 16.52
C LEU A 29 -6.51 -17.93 14.99
N LYS A 30 -5.40 -17.93 14.25
CA LYS A 30 -5.41 -18.10 12.79
C LYS A 30 -5.85 -19.50 12.36
N LEU A 31 -5.36 -20.51 13.08
CA LEU A 31 -5.70 -21.92 12.82
C LEU A 31 -7.07 -22.33 13.31
N ALA A 32 -7.54 -21.70 14.40
CA ALA A 32 -8.81 -22.00 15.03
C ALA A 32 -9.42 -20.71 15.62
N PRO A 33 -10.22 -19.98 14.85
CA PRO A 33 -10.92 -18.80 15.37
C PRO A 33 -11.96 -19.18 16.41
N GLY A 34 -12.21 -18.29 17.36
CA GLY A 34 -13.21 -18.49 18.42
C GLY A 34 -12.68 -19.23 19.66
N LEU A 35 -11.35 -19.30 19.87
CA LEU A 35 -10.80 -19.89 21.08
C LEU A 35 -10.99 -18.97 22.30
N THR A 36 -11.28 -19.59 23.44
CA THR A 36 -11.32 -18.92 24.74
C THR A 36 -9.92 -18.84 25.35
N ALA A 37 -9.73 -17.94 26.33
CA ALA A 37 -8.48 -17.85 27.08
C ALA A 37 -8.07 -19.19 27.76
N LYS A 38 -9.04 -19.98 28.19
CA LYS A 38 -8.80 -21.32 28.81
C LYS A 38 -8.29 -22.31 27.75
N GLU A 39 -8.88 -22.34 26.59
CA GLU A 39 -8.45 -23.21 25.48
C GLU A 39 -7.04 -22.83 24.98
N LEU A 40 -6.77 -21.54 24.85
CA LEU A 40 -5.42 -21.04 24.52
C LEU A 40 -4.39 -21.42 25.58
N SER A 41 -4.73 -21.28 26.86
CA SER A 41 -3.89 -21.70 27.98
C SER A 41 -3.53 -23.18 27.88
N GLY A 42 -4.52 -24.05 27.65
CA GLY A 42 -4.29 -25.48 27.47
C GLY A 42 -3.46 -25.83 26.25
N ARG A 43 -3.68 -25.14 25.13
CA ARG A 43 -2.96 -25.39 23.86
C ARG A 43 -1.51 -24.95 23.89
N LEU A 44 -1.22 -23.82 24.56
CA LEU A 44 0.09 -23.20 24.58
C LEU A 44 0.93 -23.57 25.82
N GLY A 45 0.33 -24.23 26.81
CA GLY A 45 1.00 -24.58 28.06
C GLY A 45 1.36 -23.36 28.93
N LEU A 46 0.66 -22.25 28.75
CA LEU A 46 0.86 -21.00 29.49
C LEU A 46 -0.22 -20.85 30.57
N SER A 47 0.10 -20.12 31.64
CA SER A 47 -0.89 -19.84 32.67
C SER A 47 -2.05 -19.00 32.11
N LEU A 48 -3.26 -19.20 32.62
CA LEU A 48 -4.45 -18.47 32.22
C LEU A 48 -4.28 -16.93 32.38
N ASN A 49 -3.56 -16.51 33.42
CA ASN A 49 -3.29 -15.10 33.66
C ASN A 49 -2.33 -14.51 32.60
N ALA A 50 -1.29 -15.25 32.23
CA ALA A 50 -0.38 -14.81 31.13
C ALA A 50 -1.14 -14.71 29.81
N ILE A 51 -2.00 -15.69 29.48
CA ILE A 51 -2.84 -15.63 28.28
C ILE A 51 -3.76 -14.40 28.30
N ARG A 52 -4.45 -14.14 29.41
CA ARG A 52 -5.34 -12.96 29.55
C ARG A 52 -4.59 -11.65 29.38
N HIS A 53 -3.37 -11.55 29.91
CA HIS A 53 -2.52 -10.39 29.74
C HIS A 53 -2.18 -10.15 28.26
N HIS A 54 -1.69 -11.16 27.57
CA HIS A 54 -1.36 -11.07 26.15
C HIS A 54 -2.58 -10.83 25.25
N LEU A 55 -3.72 -11.44 25.55
CA LEU A 55 -4.98 -11.18 24.83
C LEU A 55 -5.38 -9.72 24.94
N LYS A 56 -5.29 -9.13 26.15
CA LYS A 56 -5.59 -7.72 26.37
C LYS A 56 -4.64 -6.80 25.59
N GLU A 57 -3.33 -7.09 25.59
CA GLU A 57 -2.34 -6.30 24.81
C GLU A 57 -2.63 -6.36 23.30
N LEU A 58 -2.91 -7.55 22.77
CA LEU A 58 -3.23 -7.75 21.36
C LEU A 58 -4.57 -7.12 20.97
N GLU A 59 -5.54 -7.10 21.87
CA GLU A 59 -6.83 -6.44 21.67
C GLU A 59 -6.69 -4.91 21.71
N VAL A 60 -5.93 -4.35 22.66
CA VAL A 60 -5.59 -2.91 22.69
C VAL A 60 -4.82 -2.50 21.42
N GLY A 61 -3.96 -3.38 20.92
CA GLY A 61 -3.29 -3.20 19.62
C GLY A 61 -4.19 -3.37 18.40
N GLY A 62 -5.48 -3.63 18.59
CA GLY A 62 -6.45 -3.78 17.52
C GLY A 62 -6.33 -5.07 16.71
N LEU A 63 -5.50 -6.05 17.12
CA LEU A 63 -5.25 -7.30 16.37
C LEU A 63 -6.29 -8.37 16.65
N LEU A 64 -6.98 -8.30 17.78
CA LEU A 64 -8.00 -9.25 18.17
C LEU A 64 -9.36 -8.57 18.34
N ALA A 65 -10.39 -9.34 18.09
CA ALA A 65 -11.76 -9.08 18.50
C ALA A 65 -12.26 -10.28 19.33
N HIS A 66 -13.25 -10.06 20.18
CA HIS A 66 -13.92 -11.13 20.89
C HIS A 66 -15.43 -10.98 20.80
N GLU A 67 -16.10 -12.11 20.97
CA GLU A 67 -17.56 -12.20 21.11
C GLU A 67 -17.89 -12.94 22.39
N ARG A 68 -19.04 -12.61 22.98
CA ARG A 68 -19.57 -13.38 24.10
C ARG A 68 -20.35 -14.57 23.56
N GLU A 69 -19.92 -15.75 23.90
CA GLU A 69 -20.58 -16.99 23.50
C GLU A 69 -21.09 -17.77 24.74
N GLN A 70 -22.30 -18.29 24.61
CA GLN A 70 -22.83 -19.24 25.61
C GLN A 70 -22.36 -20.65 25.24
N ARG A 71 -21.42 -21.18 25.98
CA ARG A 71 -20.90 -22.56 25.80
C ARG A 71 -21.30 -23.43 26.97
N GLY A 72 -22.49 -24.03 26.88
CA GLY A 72 -23.04 -24.90 27.93
C GLY A 72 -23.74 -24.15 29.07
N VAL A 73 -23.88 -24.82 30.23
CA VAL A 73 -24.50 -24.25 31.42
C VAL A 73 -23.46 -23.45 32.19
N GLY A 74 -23.68 -22.15 32.37
CA GLY A 74 -22.75 -21.25 33.08
C GLY A 74 -22.73 -19.84 32.53
N ALA A 75 -21.79 -19.02 33.01
CA ALA A 75 -21.61 -17.67 32.48
C ALA A 75 -21.05 -17.69 31.03
N PRO A 76 -21.45 -16.74 30.18
CA PRO A 76 -20.89 -16.60 28.84
C PRO A 76 -19.37 -16.43 28.88
N VAL A 77 -18.69 -17.03 27.91
CA VAL A 77 -17.23 -16.92 27.73
C VAL A 77 -16.88 -15.98 26.60
N PHE A 78 -15.68 -15.39 26.64
CA PHE A 78 -15.15 -14.64 25.52
C PHE A 78 -14.44 -15.58 24.53
N ALA A 79 -14.92 -15.59 23.30
CA ALA A 79 -14.32 -16.29 22.17
C ALA A 79 -13.55 -15.27 21.32
N TYR A 80 -12.24 -15.50 21.18
CA TYR A 80 -11.33 -14.57 20.51
C TYR A 80 -11.10 -14.99 19.06
N ARG A 81 -10.96 -13.99 18.20
CA ARG A 81 -10.59 -14.16 16.80
C ARG A 81 -9.64 -13.04 16.36
N LEU A 82 -8.95 -13.23 15.25
CA LEU A 82 -8.19 -12.16 14.61
C LEU A 82 -9.16 -11.08 14.09
N SER A 83 -8.77 -9.82 14.23
CA SER A 83 -9.38 -8.72 13.51
C SER A 83 -8.83 -8.66 12.07
N MET A 84 -9.34 -7.73 11.24
CA MET A 84 -8.73 -7.47 9.93
C MET A 84 -7.25 -7.07 10.05
N ALA A 85 -6.88 -6.24 11.03
CA ALA A 85 -5.49 -5.88 11.30
C ALA A 85 -4.68 -7.10 11.77
N GLY A 86 -5.26 -7.97 12.61
CA GLY A 86 -4.64 -9.23 13.03
C GLY A 86 -4.40 -10.21 11.88
N GLU A 87 -5.27 -10.23 10.88
CA GLU A 87 -5.06 -10.99 9.66
C GLU A 87 -3.89 -10.45 8.81
N GLN A 88 -3.65 -9.13 8.87
CA GLN A 88 -2.60 -8.47 8.09
C GLN A 88 -1.18 -8.70 8.61
N VAL A 89 -1.00 -9.11 9.86
CA VAL A 89 0.34 -9.39 10.40
C VAL A 89 0.93 -10.72 9.92
N PHE A 90 0.14 -11.55 9.24
CA PHE A 90 0.66 -12.79 8.65
C PHE A 90 1.33 -12.49 7.29
N PRO A 91 2.43 -13.21 6.96
CA PRO A 91 3.14 -12.99 5.71
C PRO A 91 2.24 -13.12 4.48
N ARG A 92 2.35 -12.16 3.60
CA ARG A 92 1.66 -12.13 2.31
C ARG A 92 2.71 -12.05 1.21
N ARG A 93 2.50 -12.80 0.14
CA ARG A 93 3.43 -12.87 -0.99
C ARG A 93 2.82 -12.28 -2.26
N TYR A 94 2.05 -11.19 -2.11
CA TYR A 94 1.41 -10.58 -3.27
C TYR A 94 2.43 -10.02 -4.26
N GLU A 95 3.53 -9.46 -3.78
CA GLU A 95 4.60 -8.92 -4.62
C GLU A 95 5.25 -10.02 -5.46
N SER A 96 5.69 -11.13 -4.84
CA SER A 96 6.30 -12.23 -5.59
C SER A 96 5.28 -12.89 -6.54
N ALA A 97 4.04 -13.09 -6.11
CA ALA A 97 3.00 -13.64 -6.97
C ALA A 97 2.70 -12.75 -8.18
N LEU A 98 2.69 -11.42 -7.99
CA LEU A 98 2.53 -10.48 -9.10
C LEU A 98 3.73 -10.53 -10.05
N THR A 99 4.96 -10.55 -9.51
CA THR A 99 6.18 -10.65 -10.33
C THR A 99 6.20 -11.94 -11.15
N ASP A 100 5.85 -13.08 -10.54
CA ASP A 100 5.77 -14.38 -11.23
C ASP A 100 4.75 -14.34 -12.38
N VAL A 101 3.59 -13.71 -12.17
CA VAL A 101 2.57 -13.52 -13.22
C VAL A 101 3.09 -12.64 -14.35
N LEU A 102 3.76 -11.53 -14.02
CA LEU A 102 4.32 -10.63 -15.03
C LEU A 102 5.45 -11.31 -15.82
N GLU A 103 6.32 -12.09 -15.17
CA GLU A 103 7.36 -12.88 -15.85
C GLU A 103 6.74 -13.92 -16.80
N THR A 104 5.70 -14.61 -16.37
CA THR A 104 4.95 -15.54 -17.24
C THR A 104 4.33 -14.82 -18.44
N LEU A 105 3.84 -13.59 -18.25
CA LEU A 105 3.30 -12.77 -19.33
C LEU A 105 4.40 -12.36 -20.33
N VAL A 106 5.61 -12.02 -19.84
CA VAL A 106 6.77 -11.76 -20.72
C VAL A 106 7.11 -12.97 -21.58
N GLU A 107 7.11 -14.18 -21.00
CA GLU A 107 7.40 -15.43 -21.74
C GLU A 107 6.37 -15.73 -22.83
N ARG A 108 5.10 -15.40 -22.58
CA ARG A 108 4.00 -15.72 -23.49
C ARG A 108 3.72 -14.65 -24.53
N GLU A 109 3.81 -13.40 -24.20
CA GLU A 109 3.32 -12.27 -25.00
C GLU A 109 4.40 -11.20 -25.27
N GLY A 110 5.57 -11.36 -24.66
CA GLY A 110 6.68 -10.42 -24.76
C GLY A 110 6.66 -9.31 -23.74
N ARG A 111 7.81 -8.63 -23.58
CA ARG A 111 8.00 -7.57 -22.58
C ARG A 111 7.09 -6.35 -22.81
N ASP A 112 6.81 -6.00 -24.07
CA ASP A 112 5.97 -4.86 -24.44
C ASP A 112 4.53 -5.00 -23.92
N ALA A 113 4.00 -6.25 -23.85
CA ALA A 113 2.69 -6.51 -23.28
C ALA A 113 2.63 -6.16 -21.78
N VAL A 114 3.69 -6.50 -21.03
CA VAL A 114 3.82 -6.14 -19.61
C VAL A 114 3.96 -4.63 -19.44
N VAL A 115 4.81 -3.98 -20.23
CA VAL A 115 4.97 -2.53 -20.19
C VAL A 115 3.64 -1.84 -20.44
N GLY A 116 2.89 -2.26 -21.46
CA GLY A 116 1.56 -1.74 -21.76
C GLY A 116 0.56 -1.93 -20.61
N ALA A 117 0.59 -3.08 -19.92
CA ALA A 117 -0.25 -3.33 -18.75
C ALA A 117 0.12 -2.41 -17.56
N LEU A 118 1.42 -2.16 -17.34
CA LEU A 118 1.91 -1.26 -16.30
C LEU A 118 1.56 0.21 -16.61
N GLU A 119 1.67 0.63 -17.86
CA GLU A 119 1.21 1.95 -18.31
C GLU A 119 -0.31 2.13 -18.14
N ALA A 120 -1.09 1.09 -18.44
CA ALA A 120 -2.54 1.12 -18.24
C ALA A 120 -2.94 1.28 -16.77
N ARG A 121 -2.10 0.82 -15.82
CA ARG A 121 -2.26 1.09 -14.39
C ARG A 121 -2.24 2.59 -14.09
N TYR A 122 -1.25 3.32 -14.59
CA TYR A 122 -1.16 4.77 -14.37
C TYR A 122 -2.28 5.55 -15.08
N ALA A 123 -2.70 5.09 -16.24
CA ALA A 123 -3.90 5.63 -16.89
C ALA A 123 -5.16 5.40 -16.03
N ALA A 124 -5.25 4.29 -15.31
CA ALA A 124 -6.33 4.06 -14.35
C ALA A 124 -6.23 4.97 -13.12
N LEU A 125 -5.03 5.24 -12.60
CA LEU A 125 -4.81 6.19 -11.51
C LEU A 125 -5.21 7.62 -11.93
N LEU A 126 -4.85 8.03 -13.14
CA LEU A 126 -5.24 9.34 -13.67
C LEU A 126 -6.77 9.52 -13.71
N ARG A 127 -7.52 8.46 -14.02
CA ARG A 127 -9.00 8.49 -14.00
C ARG A 127 -9.61 8.58 -12.60
N ARG A 128 -8.86 8.34 -11.54
CA ARG A 128 -9.30 8.53 -10.14
C ARG A 128 -9.21 9.99 -9.68
N LEU A 129 -8.43 10.81 -10.38
CA LEU A 129 -8.33 12.25 -10.11
C LEU A 129 -9.59 12.99 -10.59
N PRO A 130 -9.88 14.19 -10.04
CA PRO A 130 -11.03 15.01 -10.47
C PRO A 130 -11.03 15.24 -11.99
N SER A 131 -12.21 15.16 -12.60
CA SER A 131 -12.34 15.33 -14.07
C SER A 131 -11.99 16.75 -14.56
N ASP A 132 -12.05 17.74 -13.67
CA ASP A 132 -11.69 19.14 -13.91
C ASP A 132 -10.24 19.48 -13.49
N LEU A 133 -9.43 18.47 -13.17
CA LEU A 133 -8.07 18.63 -12.65
C LEU A 133 -7.24 19.62 -13.48
N ALA A 134 -7.31 19.53 -14.81
CA ALA A 134 -6.54 20.37 -15.71
C ALA A 134 -6.88 21.87 -15.59
N THR A 135 -8.07 22.20 -15.09
CA THR A 135 -8.51 23.59 -14.89
C THR A 135 -8.18 24.12 -13.49
N LEU A 136 -7.76 23.24 -12.57
CA LEU A 136 -7.43 23.64 -11.21
C LEU A 136 -6.08 24.36 -11.14
N PRO A 137 -5.89 25.27 -10.18
CA PRO A 137 -4.58 25.85 -9.88
C PRO A 137 -3.56 24.75 -9.54
N ALA A 138 -2.26 25.04 -9.80
CA ALA A 138 -1.15 24.10 -9.56
C ALA A 138 -1.16 23.48 -8.16
N GLU A 139 -1.40 24.28 -7.11
CA GLU A 139 -1.49 23.83 -5.73
C GLU A 139 -2.61 22.79 -5.51
N ARG A 140 -3.75 22.97 -6.18
CA ARG A 140 -4.88 22.04 -6.07
C ARG A 140 -4.62 20.74 -6.82
N ARG A 141 -3.96 20.82 -7.98
CA ARG A 141 -3.50 19.62 -8.71
C ARG A 141 -2.50 18.83 -7.87
N LEU A 142 -1.51 19.51 -7.30
CA LEU A 142 -0.51 18.91 -6.43
C LEU A 142 -1.16 18.21 -5.22
N ALA A 143 -2.09 18.90 -4.53
CA ALA A 143 -2.80 18.30 -3.39
C ALA A 143 -3.64 17.08 -3.77
N ALA A 144 -4.23 17.05 -4.97
CA ALA A 144 -4.97 15.88 -5.45
C ALA A 144 -4.04 14.71 -5.79
N VAL A 145 -2.91 14.99 -6.44
CA VAL A 145 -1.91 13.98 -6.81
C VAL A 145 -1.23 13.41 -5.58
N THR A 146 -0.77 14.22 -4.63
CA THR A 146 -0.13 13.74 -3.40
C THR A 146 -1.08 12.88 -2.57
N ARG A 147 -2.35 13.24 -2.46
CA ARG A 147 -3.35 12.41 -1.80
C ARG A 147 -3.54 11.06 -2.50
N LEU A 148 -3.64 11.04 -3.82
CA LEU A 148 -3.76 9.80 -4.59
C LEU A 148 -2.53 8.90 -4.38
N LEU A 149 -1.32 9.46 -4.41
CA LEU A 149 -0.09 8.72 -4.15
C LEU A 149 -0.07 8.13 -2.72
N GLN A 150 -0.51 8.89 -1.71
CA GLN A 150 -0.65 8.38 -0.33
C GLN A 150 -1.62 7.21 -0.24
N GLU A 151 -2.78 7.32 -0.89
CA GLU A 151 -3.78 6.24 -0.95
C GLU A 151 -3.24 4.99 -1.65
N ASP A 152 -2.34 5.17 -2.63
CA ASP A 152 -1.71 4.09 -3.39
C ASP A 152 -0.44 3.51 -2.72
N GLY A 153 -0.10 4.00 -1.51
CA GLY A 153 0.97 3.47 -0.65
C GLY A 153 2.32 4.15 -0.77
N PHE A 154 2.45 5.20 -1.58
CA PHE A 154 3.63 6.05 -1.61
C PHE A 154 3.65 6.99 -0.39
N MET A 155 4.81 7.58 -0.11
CA MET A 155 4.97 8.59 0.95
C MET A 155 5.45 9.90 0.31
N PRO A 156 4.56 10.65 -0.39
CA PRO A 156 4.95 11.86 -1.10
C PRO A 156 5.24 13.01 -0.15
N GLY A 157 6.30 13.75 -0.43
CA GLY A 157 6.65 15.05 0.14
C GLY A 157 6.73 16.10 -0.96
N TRP A 158 6.51 17.36 -0.64
CA TRP A 158 6.66 18.48 -1.58
C TRP A 158 7.43 19.62 -0.95
N GLU A 159 8.44 20.10 -1.66
CA GLU A 159 9.17 21.32 -1.32
C GLU A 159 9.25 22.22 -2.55
N GLY A 160 8.57 23.38 -2.51
CA GLY A 160 8.56 24.27 -3.66
C GLY A 160 7.55 25.40 -3.57
N SER A 161 7.33 26.05 -4.71
CA SER A 161 6.45 27.20 -4.90
C SER A 161 5.36 26.92 -5.95
N ALA A 162 4.61 27.96 -6.32
CA ALA A 162 3.63 27.88 -7.42
C ALA A 162 4.30 27.76 -8.81
N GLU A 163 5.60 28.03 -8.93
CA GLU A 163 6.36 27.95 -10.18
C GLU A 163 6.96 26.54 -10.38
N GLY A 164 7.27 25.85 -9.30
CA GLY A 164 7.84 24.51 -9.31
C GLY A 164 8.53 24.14 -8.01
N GLY A 165 9.08 22.95 -7.96
CA GLY A 165 9.77 22.42 -6.79
C GLY A 165 10.10 20.94 -6.95
N THR A 166 10.38 20.29 -5.83
CA THR A 166 10.71 18.87 -5.76
C THR A 166 9.58 18.08 -5.14
N LEU A 167 9.06 17.11 -5.87
CA LEU A 167 8.19 16.06 -5.35
C LEU A 167 9.07 14.87 -4.97
N THR A 168 9.01 14.46 -3.71
CA THR A 168 9.80 13.35 -3.17
C THR A 168 8.88 12.19 -2.81
N GLU A 169 9.22 10.97 -3.20
CA GLU A 169 8.53 9.74 -2.78
C GLU A 169 9.47 8.92 -1.90
N HIS A 170 9.23 8.94 -0.60
CA HIS A 170 10.05 8.25 0.40
C HIS A 170 9.80 6.73 0.46
N ASN A 171 8.71 6.25 -0.12
CA ASN A 171 8.39 4.84 -0.23
C ASN A 171 7.94 4.50 -1.65
N CYS A 172 8.62 3.55 -2.28
CA CYS A 172 8.15 2.97 -3.53
C CYS A 172 7.19 1.81 -3.23
N ALA A 173 5.89 2.05 -3.40
CA ALA A 173 4.84 1.07 -3.10
C ALA A 173 4.85 -0.16 -4.03
N ILE A 174 5.61 -0.09 -5.14
CA ILE A 174 5.69 -1.12 -6.18
C ILE A 174 7.14 -1.55 -6.44
N ARG A 175 8.02 -1.40 -5.46
CA ARG A 175 9.47 -1.60 -5.60
C ARG A 175 9.83 -2.95 -6.24
N ALA A 176 9.22 -4.04 -5.79
CA ALA A 176 9.51 -5.37 -6.33
C ALA A 176 9.18 -5.49 -7.83
N VAL A 177 8.15 -4.78 -8.30
CA VAL A 177 7.82 -4.70 -9.73
C VAL A 177 8.81 -3.80 -10.46
N ALA A 178 9.15 -2.64 -9.91
CA ALA A 178 10.07 -1.69 -10.52
C ALA A 178 11.50 -2.26 -10.67
N GLU A 179 11.96 -3.08 -9.74
CA GLU A 179 13.25 -3.78 -9.83
C GLU A 179 13.31 -4.76 -11.02
N ARG A 180 12.18 -5.32 -11.44
CA ARG A 180 12.08 -6.24 -12.59
C ARG A 180 11.69 -5.54 -13.89
N PHE A 181 10.88 -4.51 -13.77
CA PHE A 181 10.31 -3.75 -14.89
C PHE A 181 10.49 -2.24 -14.66
N PRO A 182 11.72 -1.72 -14.80
CA PRO A 182 12.02 -0.31 -14.53
C PRO A 182 11.27 0.67 -15.46
N GLU A 183 10.71 0.17 -16.56
CA GLU A 183 9.85 0.96 -17.47
C GLU A 183 8.63 1.56 -16.76
N ILE A 184 8.21 0.96 -15.62
CA ILE A 184 7.11 1.49 -14.81
C ILE A 184 7.44 2.86 -14.23
N CYS A 185 8.71 3.13 -13.93
CA CYS A 185 9.16 4.43 -13.40
C CYS A 185 9.00 5.53 -14.45
N ALA A 186 9.31 5.24 -15.73
CA ALA A 186 9.05 6.18 -16.82
C ALA A 186 7.55 6.39 -17.07
N ALA A 187 6.71 5.36 -16.82
CA ALA A 187 5.27 5.50 -16.88
C ALA A 187 4.73 6.38 -15.72
N GLU A 188 5.32 6.28 -14.54
CA GLU A 188 5.02 7.14 -13.39
C GLU A 188 5.36 8.60 -13.67
N GLU A 189 6.54 8.88 -14.20
CA GLU A 189 6.97 10.23 -14.59
C GLU A 189 6.00 10.86 -15.59
N ARG A 190 5.56 10.09 -16.62
CA ARG A 190 4.53 10.55 -17.55
C ARG A 190 3.17 10.79 -16.88
N PHE A 191 2.78 9.93 -15.96
CA PHE A 191 1.57 10.12 -15.16
C PHE A 191 1.63 11.39 -14.33
N LEU A 192 2.74 11.62 -13.60
CA LEU A 192 2.94 12.83 -12.80
C LEU A 192 2.90 14.08 -13.66
N SER A 193 3.58 14.05 -14.81
CA SER A 193 3.56 15.16 -15.77
C SER A 193 2.16 15.48 -16.27
N ALA A 194 1.39 14.46 -16.65
CA ALA A 194 0.01 14.62 -17.11
C ALA A 194 -0.93 15.12 -16.00
N ALA A 195 -0.81 14.56 -14.78
CA ALA A 195 -1.67 14.89 -13.65
C ALA A 195 -1.38 16.30 -13.10
N LEU A 196 -0.12 16.69 -13.05
CA LEU A 196 0.30 18.01 -12.57
C LEU A 196 0.18 19.11 -13.66
N GLY A 197 0.12 18.71 -14.96
CA GLY A 197 0.21 19.66 -16.05
C GLY A 197 1.52 20.45 -15.99
N ALA A 198 2.64 19.74 -15.80
CA ALA A 198 3.96 20.28 -15.55
C ALA A 198 5.02 19.45 -16.27
N SER A 199 6.22 20.01 -16.48
CA SER A 199 7.40 19.20 -16.75
C SER A 199 7.80 18.50 -15.47
N VAL A 200 8.09 17.20 -15.55
CA VAL A 200 8.51 16.38 -14.42
C VAL A 200 9.72 15.58 -14.87
N ASP A 201 10.81 15.68 -14.13
CA ASP A 201 12.09 15.03 -14.46
C ASP A 201 12.61 14.29 -13.21
N LEU A 202 12.84 12.99 -13.31
CA LEU A 202 13.38 12.17 -12.22
C LEU A 202 14.86 12.52 -12.00
N GLN A 203 15.22 12.99 -10.77
CA GLN A 203 16.56 13.41 -10.38
C GLN A 203 17.28 12.39 -9.51
N ALA A 204 16.56 11.72 -8.61
CA ALA A 204 17.08 10.67 -7.75
C ALA A 204 16.14 9.47 -7.77
N HIS A 205 16.71 8.27 -7.74
CA HIS A 205 15.94 7.05 -7.91
C HIS A 205 16.30 5.99 -6.85
N VAL A 206 15.29 5.41 -6.22
CA VAL A 206 15.50 4.36 -5.20
C VAL A 206 16.16 3.09 -5.76
N LEU A 207 16.01 2.79 -7.04
CA LEU A 207 16.66 1.66 -7.68
C LEU A 207 18.16 1.90 -7.90
N ASP A 208 18.61 3.16 -7.92
CA ASP A 208 20.02 3.54 -7.99
C ASP A 208 20.67 3.66 -6.61
N GLY A 209 19.95 3.25 -5.55
CA GLY A 209 20.42 3.25 -4.17
C GLY A 209 20.13 4.54 -3.39
N CYS A 210 19.36 5.46 -3.95
CA CYS A 210 18.90 6.66 -3.24
C CYS A 210 17.85 6.30 -2.18
N SER A 211 17.69 7.16 -1.17
CA SER A 211 16.73 6.96 -0.08
C SER A 211 15.27 7.22 -0.50
N ALA A 212 15.07 7.95 -1.58
CA ALA A 212 13.78 8.32 -2.14
C ALA A 212 13.89 8.51 -3.66
N CYS A 213 12.75 8.50 -4.36
CA CYS A 213 12.66 9.06 -5.70
C CYS A 213 12.38 10.56 -5.58
N GLU A 214 13.12 11.39 -6.32
CA GLU A 214 12.96 12.84 -6.35
C GLU A 214 12.66 13.28 -7.77
N TYR A 215 11.56 13.98 -7.95
CA TYR A 215 11.12 14.53 -9.22
C TYR A 215 11.19 16.04 -9.18
N GLN A 216 11.95 16.63 -10.11
CA GLN A 216 11.92 18.07 -10.35
C GLN A 216 10.67 18.40 -11.15
N VAL A 217 9.79 19.22 -10.57
CA VAL A 217 8.52 19.64 -11.18
C VAL A 217 8.61 21.12 -11.54
N GLN A 218 8.24 21.47 -12.79
CA GLN A 218 8.17 22.85 -13.26
C GLN A 218 6.79 23.08 -13.87
N PHE A 219 5.97 23.89 -13.20
CA PHE A 219 4.67 24.27 -13.72
C PHE A 219 4.82 25.22 -14.89
N THR A 220 4.25 24.89 -16.02
CA THR A 220 4.23 25.78 -17.17
C THR A 220 3.34 27.00 -16.84
N PRO A 221 3.87 28.23 -16.89
CA PRO A 221 3.03 29.40 -16.69
C PRO A 221 1.92 29.41 -17.75
N PRO A 222 0.70 29.89 -17.40
CA PRO A 222 -0.38 30.02 -18.38
C PRO A 222 0.12 30.92 -19.52
N VAL A 223 0.03 30.43 -20.76
CA VAL A 223 0.38 31.21 -21.95
C VAL A 223 -0.49 32.48 -21.90
N PRO A 224 0.11 33.68 -21.83
CA PRO A 224 -0.67 34.90 -21.83
C PRO A 224 -1.47 34.93 -23.12
N ILE A 225 -2.80 34.93 -23.01
CA ILE A 225 -3.69 35.13 -24.15
C ILE A 225 -3.35 36.54 -24.64
N GLY A 226 -2.60 36.62 -25.72
CA GLY A 226 -2.26 37.89 -26.38
C GLY A 226 -3.56 38.62 -26.72
N ILE A 227 -3.88 39.65 -25.95
CA ILE A 227 -4.95 40.57 -26.31
C ILE A 227 -4.46 41.24 -27.61
N GLY A 228 -4.95 40.73 -28.75
CA GLY A 228 -4.69 41.34 -30.04
C GLY A 228 -5.05 42.80 -29.93
N ARG A 229 -4.07 43.71 -30.11
CA ARG A 229 -4.31 45.13 -30.25
C ARG A 229 -5.29 45.31 -31.40
N PRO A 230 -6.41 46.02 -31.22
CA PRO A 230 -7.24 46.39 -32.36
C PRO A 230 -6.38 47.22 -33.30
N GLN A 231 -6.24 46.75 -34.55
CA GLN A 231 -5.60 47.55 -35.62
C GLN A 231 -6.44 48.81 -35.79
N GLY A 232 -5.79 49.95 -35.56
CA GLY A 232 -6.41 51.25 -35.68
C GLY A 232 -6.97 51.45 -37.11
N VAL A 233 -8.22 51.85 -37.13
CA VAL A 233 -8.86 52.41 -38.33
C VAL A 233 -8.14 53.68 -38.67
N VAL A 234 -7.45 53.70 -39.79
CA VAL A 234 -6.88 54.93 -40.42
C VAL A 234 -8.04 55.60 -41.14
N ALA A 235 -8.32 56.80 -40.72
CA ALA A 235 -9.21 57.74 -41.43
C ALA A 235 -8.54 58.37 -42.64
#